data_c205728bc9abded9e57dd1e26b515c19
#
_entry.id   c205728bc9abded9e57dd1e26b515c19
#
_cell.length_a   1.000
_cell.length_b   1.000
_cell.length_c   1.000
_cell.angle_alpha   90.00
_cell.angle_beta   90.00
_cell.angle_gamma   90.00
#
_symmetry.space_group_name_H-M   'P 1'
#
loop_
_entity.id
_entity.type
_entity.pdbx_description
1 polymer ?
#
loop_
_entity_poly.entity_id
_entity_poly.type
_entity_poly.pdbx_seq_one_letter_code
_entity_poly.pdbx_strand_id
1 'polypeptide(L)'
;MNTDKKDNPVYSTTDIDKVTIDNNEWKKILPADVYHIAREKGTERAFTGKFWDHAETGVYYCAACGNPLFNSNGKFESSCGWPSFFEPTAKDSIIYTPDNSYGMKRTEVMCGRCNAHLGHVFEDGPPPTGLRYCINSVILDFEKAKQAEDGFKKSEGV
;
A
#
# COMPACT_ATOMS: atom_id res chain seq x y z
N MET A 1 10.04 2.12 -16.22
CA MET A 1 8.73 1.49 -16.15
C MET A 1 8.84 0.02 -15.77
N ASN A 2 7.92 -0.43 -14.97
CA ASN A 2 7.89 -1.80 -14.50
C ASN A 2 7.17 -2.70 -15.49
N THR A 3 7.88 -3.67 -16.09
CA THR A 3 7.29 -4.58 -17.08
C THR A 3 6.25 -5.50 -16.46
N ASP A 4 6.34 -5.78 -15.15
CA ASP A 4 5.39 -6.64 -14.47
C ASP A 4 3.97 -6.09 -14.53
N LYS A 5 3.82 -4.77 -14.50
CA LYS A 5 2.51 -4.12 -14.55
C LYS A 5 1.85 -4.25 -15.91
N LYS A 6 2.63 -4.39 -16.98
CA LYS A 6 2.08 -4.61 -18.30
C LYS A 6 1.43 -5.99 -18.42
N ASP A 7 1.94 -6.95 -17.64
CA ASP A 7 1.42 -8.31 -17.66
C ASP A 7 0.33 -8.52 -16.61
N ASN A 8 -0.06 -7.46 -15.91
CA ASN A 8 -1.07 -7.51 -14.86
C ASN A 8 -2.35 -6.83 -15.36
N PRO A 9 -3.33 -7.59 -15.86
CA PRO A 9 -4.54 -7.02 -16.47
C PRO A 9 -5.47 -6.35 -15.47
N VAL A 10 -5.30 -6.61 -14.17
CA VAL A 10 -6.17 -6.00 -13.15
C VAL A 10 -5.58 -4.72 -12.57
N TYR A 11 -4.35 -4.37 -12.94
CA TYR A 11 -3.70 -3.17 -12.39
C TYR A 11 -4.31 -1.90 -12.97
N SER A 12 -4.84 -1.05 -12.10
CA SER A 12 -5.40 0.25 -12.47
C SER A 12 -5.36 1.18 -11.27
N THR A 13 -4.95 2.41 -11.47
CA THR A 13 -4.93 3.43 -10.40
C THR A 13 -6.22 4.22 -10.34
N THR A 14 -7.18 3.95 -11.23
CA THR A 14 -8.43 4.70 -11.31
C THR A 14 -9.68 3.84 -11.18
N ASP A 15 -9.58 2.54 -11.45
CA ASP A 15 -10.72 1.63 -11.39
C ASP A 15 -11.05 1.33 -9.92
N ILE A 16 -12.31 1.47 -9.55
CA ILE A 16 -12.78 1.24 -8.18
C ILE A 16 -13.48 -0.10 -8.00
N ASP A 17 -13.70 -0.85 -9.07
CA ASP A 17 -14.38 -2.13 -8.99
C ASP A 17 -13.53 -3.15 -8.25
N LYS A 18 -14.17 -3.96 -7.42
CA LYS A 18 -13.49 -5.03 -6.68
C LYS A 18 -12.84 -6.01 -7.65
N VAL A 19 -11.66 -6.49 -7.26
CA VAL A 19 -10.94 -7.52 -8.02
C VAL A 19 -11.02 -8.81 -7.21
N THR A 20 -11.67 -9.81 -7.79
CA THR A 20 -11.83 -11.11 -7.14
C THR A 20 -11.39 -12.20 -8.12
N ILE A 21 -10.15 -12.64 -7.99
CA ILE A 21 -9.60 -13.75 -8.76
C ILE A 21 -8.89 -14.69 -7.79
N ASP A 22 -8.72 -15.95 -8.16
CA ASP A 22 -8.13 -16.90 -7.23
C ASP A 22 -6.61 -16.72 -7.13
N ASN A 23 -6.02 -17.33 -6.11
CA ASN A 23 -4.60 -17.15 -5.85
C ASN A 23 -3.71 -17.77 -6.93
N ASN A 24 -4.18 -18.76 -7.64
CA ASN A 24 -3.43 -19.32 -8.77
C ASN A 24 -3.26 -18.30 -9.89
N GLU A 25 -4.29 -17.50 -10.15
CA GLU A 25 -4.20 -16.42 -11.12
C GLU A 25 -3.29 -15.31 -10.63
N TRP A 26 -3.40 -14.91 -9.34
CA TRP A 26 -2.50 -13.91 -8.77
C TRP A 26 -1.05 -14.36 -8.89
N LYS A 27 -0.78 -15.64 -8.66
CA LYS A 27 0.58 -16.18 -8.72
C LYS A 27 1.18 -16.03 -10.11
N LYS A 28 0.35 -16.09 -11.15
CA LYS A 28 0.80 -15.95 -12.54
C LYS A 28 1.13 -14.51 -12.91
N ILE A 29 0.46 -13.53 -12.31
CA ILE A 29 0.58 -12.13 -12.72
C ILE A 29 1.41 -11.26 -11.79
N LEU A 30 1.69 -11.71 -10.55
CA LEU A 30 2.48 -10.93 -9.59
C LEU A 30 3.90 -11.45 -9.50
N PRO A 31 4.89 -10.56 -9.32
CA PRO A 31 6.23 -11.00 -8.92
C PRO A 31 6.15 -11.84 -7.63
N ALA A 32 7.08 -12.77 -7.46
CA ALA A 32 7.03 -13.70 -6.34
C ALA A 32 6.99 -13.03 -4.97
N ASP A 33 7.77 -11.95 -4.79
CA ASP A 33 7.81 -11.24 -3.52
C ASP A 33 6.50 -10.49 -3.24
N VAL A 34 5.90 -9.92 -4.27
CA VAL A 34 4.59 -9.25 -4.13
C VAL A 34 3.51 -10.27 -3.80
N TYR A 35 3.52 -11.41 -4.50
CA TYR A 35 2.55 -12.48 -4.23
C TYR A 35 2.65 -12.98 -2.80
N HIS A 36 3.88 -13.18 -2.30
CA HIS A 36 4.08 -13.65 -0.93
C HIS A 36 3.45 -12.72 0.10
N ILE A 37 3.64 -11.41 -0.05
CA ILE A 37 3.04 -10.45 0.86
C ILE A 37 1.52 -10.37 0.64
N ALA A 38 1.09 -10.22 -0.60
CA ALA A 38 -0.30 -9.93 -0.93
C ALA A 38 -1.25 -11.08 -0.62
N ARG A 39 -0.85 -12.30 -0.97
CA ARG A 39 -1.77 -13.44 -0.92
C ARG A 39 -1.39 -14.49 0.11
N GLU A 40 -0.15 -14.53 0.54
CA GLU A 40 0.31 -15.48 1.56
C GLU A 40 0.50 -14.81 2.91
N LYS A 41 0.16 -13.52 3.01
CA LYS A 41 0.25 -12.73 4.23
C LYS A 41 1.66 -12.71 4.81
N GLY A 42 2.67 -12.66 3.93
CA GLY A 42 4.04 -12.54 4.36
C GLY A 42 4.34 -11.18 4.96
N THR A 43 5.48 -11.08 5.62
CA THR A 43 5.97 -9.84 6.21
C THR A 43 7.41 -9.65 5.76
N GLU A 44 7.72 -8.49 5.20
CA GLU A 44 9.11 -8.20 4.85
C GLU A 44 9.91 -7.95 6.13
N ARG A 45 11.21 -8.14 6.04
CA ARG A 45 12.10 -7.89 7.15
C ARG A 45 12.20 -6.39 7.40
N ALA A 46 12.17 -5.98 8.67
CA ALA A 46 12.25 -4.57 9.05
C ALA A 46 13.53 -3.94 8.50
N PHE A 47 13.43 -2.68 8.05
CA PHE A 47 14.54 -1.89 7.51
C PHE A 47 15.09 -2.38 6.17
N THR A 48 14.41 -3.31 5.49
CA THR A 48 14.88 -3.83 4.20
C THR A 48 14.09 -3.31 3.02
N GLY A 49 12.85 -2.83 3.24
CA GLY A 49 12.02 -2.32 2.17
C GLY A 49 12.47 -0.94 1.70
N LYS A 50 12.09 -0.57 0.50
CA LYS A 50 12.56 0.69 -0.11
C LYS A 50 11.84 1.93 0.41
N PHE A 51 10.76 1.78 1.16
CA PHE A 51 9.95 2.94 1.57
C PHE A 51 9.92 3.21 3.07
N TRP A 52 10.60 2.44 3.92
CA TRP A 52 10.50 2.63 5.36
C TRP A 52 10.99 4.02 5.80
N ASP A 53 11.98 4.56 5.14
CA ASP A 53 12.52 5.91 5.41
C ASP A 53 12.30 6.86 4.24
N HIS A 54 11.40 6.51 3.33
CA HIS A 54 11.13 7.28 2.12
C HIS A 54 10.32 8.53 2.47
N ALA A 55 10.77 9.68 2.03
CA ALA A 55 10.18 10.97 2.40
C ALA A 55 9.75 11.82 1.20
N GLU A 56 9.75 11.28 -0.01
CA GLU A 56 9.31 12.02 -1.19
C GLU A 56 7.80 12.23 -1.15
N THR A 57 7.36 13.37 -1.69
CA THR A 57 5.93 13.68 -1.78
C THR A 57 5.29 12.92 -2.92
N GLY A 58 4.16 12.28 -2.68
CA GLY A 58 3.45 11.51 -3.69
C GLY A 58 2.42 10.58 -3.11
N VAL A 59 2.01 9.61 -3.93
CA VAL A 59 0.94 8.67 -3.60
C VAL A 59 1.49 7.25 -3.65
N TYR A 60 1.06 6.43 -2.68
CA TYR A 60 1.41 5.02 -2.61
C TYR A 60 0.22 4.18 -3.06
N TYR A 61 0.46 3.30 -4.01
CA TYR A 61 -0.56 2.44 -4.63
C TYR A 61 -0.31 0.99 -4.26
N CYS A 62 -1.37 0.17 -4.33
CA CYS A 62 -1.24 -1.27 -4.16
C CYS A 62 -0.46 -1.87 -5.32
N ALA A 63 0.64 -2.55 -5.03
CA ALA A 63 1.47 -3.15 -6.08
C ALA A 63 0.75 -4.28 -6.81
N ALA A 64 -0.30 -4.85 -6.22
CA ALA A 64 -1.06 -5.92 -6.86
C ALA A 64 -2.13 -5.40 -7.82
N CYS A 65 -2.86 -4.34 -7.46
CA CYS A 65 -4.00 -3.89 -8.28
C CYS A 65 -3.98 -2.41 -8.64
N GLY A 66 -3.06 -1.62 -8.08
CA GLY A 66 -2.94 -0.20 -8.39
C GLY A 66 -3.85 0.73 -7.58
N ASN A 67 -4.65 0.20 -6.67
CA ASN A 67 -5.54 1.02 -5.85
C ASN A 67 -4.75 2.04 -5.02
N PRO A 68 -5.11 3.35 -5.04
CA PRO A 68 -4.45 4.33 -4.16
C PRO A 68 -4.69 3.96 -2.70
N LEU A 69 -3.63 3.87 -1.92
CA LEU A 69 -3.71 3.43 -0.53
C LEU A 69 -3.36 4.52 0.47
N PHE A 70 -2.24 5.19 0.27
CA PHE A 70 -1.74 6.19 1.21
C PHE A 70 -1.09 7.35 0.47
N ASN A 71 -1.11 8.52 1.11
CA ASN A 71 -0.42 9.70 0.62
C ASN A 71 0.78 10.00 1.50
N SER A 72 1.79 10.63 0.93
CA SER A 72 2.99 11.02 1.67
C SER A 72 2.70 11.99 2.82
N ASN A 73 1.64 12.80 2.72
CA ASN A 73 1.29 13.71 3.80
C ASN A 73 0.75 12.98 5.03
N GLY A 74 0.38 11.70 4.88
CA GLY A 74 0.01 10.86 6.01
C GLY A 74 1.16 10.01 6.53
N LYS A 75 2.30 10.03 5.86
CA LYS A 75 3.47 9.24 6.25
C LYS A 75 4.26 9.96 7.33
N PHE A 76 4.74 9.21 8.31
CA PHE A 76 5.59 9.75 9.37
C PHE A 76 6.71 8.78 9.70
N GLU A 77 7.76 9.30 10.32
CA GLU A 77 8.87 8.47 10.76
C GLU A 77 8.47 7.71 12.03
N SER A 78 8.62 6.40 11.97
CA SER A 78 8.53 5.56 13.16
C SER A 78 9.76 4.68 13.17
N SER A 79 10.15 4.21 14.34
CA SER A 79 11.35 3.37 14.44
C SER A 79 11.08 1.90 14.16
N CYS A 80 9.92 1.56 13.61
CA CYS A 80 9.53 0.16 13.42
C CYS A 80 10.21 -0.54 12.24
N GLY A 81 10.74 0.21 11.26
CA GLY A 81 11.43 -0.37 10.13
C GLY A 81 10.55 -0.67 8.92
N TRP A 82 9.30 -0.24 8.94
CA TRP A 82 8.37 -0.31 7.82
C TRP A 82 7.77 1.06 7.58
N PRO A 83 7.34 1.37 6.34
CA PRO A 83 6.64 2.64 6.11
C PRO A 83 5.42 2.75 7.01
N SER A 84 5.26 3.91 7.61
CA SER A 84 4.21 4.16 8.61
C SER A 84 3.37 5.35 8.19
N PHE A 85 2.05 5.20 8.32
CA PHE A 85 1.08 6.23 7.95
C PHE A 85 0.07 6.39 9.08
N PHE A 86 -0.50 7.59 9.24
CA PHE A 86 -1.52 7.78 10.26
C PHE A 86 -2.94 7.73 9.72
N GLU A 87 -3.10 7.71 8.40
CA GLU A 87 -4.42 7.55 7.76
C GLU A 87 -4.26 7.07 6.32
N PRO A 88 -5.27 6.36 5.76
CA PRO A 88 -5.26 6.01 4.35
C PRO A 88 -5.68 7.18 3.48
N THR A 89 -5.50 7.04 2.16
CA THR A 89 -5.91 8.06 1.19
C THR A 89 -7.40 8.34 1.26
N ALA A 90 -8.21 7.29 1.41
CA ALA A 90 -9.65 7.39 1.51
C ALA A 90 -10.16 6.28 2.39
N LYS A 91 -11.38 6.47 2.90
CA LYS A 91 -12.01 5.50 3.79
C LYS A 91 -12.09 4.12 3.17
N ASP A 92 -12.38 4.04 1.87
CA ASP A 92 -12.56 2.78 1.16
C ASP A 92 -11.26 2.20 0.61
N SER A 93 -10.14 2.90 0.80
CA SER A 93 -8.85 2.42 0.28
C SER A 93 -8.42 1.11 0.94
N ILE A 94 -8.80 0.89 2.18
CA ILE A 94 -8.40 -0.30 2.93
C ILE A 94 -9.58 -0.91 3.66
N ILE A 95 -9.43 -2.19 3.99
CA ILE A 95 -10.37 -2.92 4.84
C ILE A 95 -9.61 -3.52 6.01
N TYR A 96 -10.32 -3.79 7.10
CA TYR A 96 -9.75 -4.19 8.36
C TYR A 96 -10.26 -5.59 8.75
N THR A 97 -9.38 -6.42 9.28
CA THR A 97 -9.72 -7.77 9.70
C THR A 97 -8.99 -8.09 11.01
N PRO A 98 -9.67 -8.70 11.99
CA PRO A 98 -8.99 -9.14 13.20
C PRO A 98 -7.92 -10.18 12.86
N ASP A 99 -6.77 -10.06 13.51
CA ASP A 99 -5.67 -11.00 13.35
C ASP A 99 -5.22 -11.46 14.74
N ASN A 100 -5.57 -12.67 15.08
CA ASN A 100 -5.25 -13.26 16.39
C ASN A 100 -4.11 -14.28 16.30
N SER A 101 -3.37 -14.28 15.21
CA SER A 101 -2.26 -15.22 15.03
C SER A 101 -1.17 -14.98 16.07
N TYR A 102 -0.44 -16.04 16.38
CA TYR A 102 0.67 -16.02 17.35
C TYR A 102 0.25 -15.55 18.76
N GLY A 103 -1.03 -15.73 19.11
CA GLY A 103 -1.52 -15.31 20.41
C GLY A 103 -1.64 -13.81 20.62
N MET A 104 -1.44 -13.03 19.57
CA MET A 104 -1.54 -11.57 19.64
C MET A 104 -2.90 -11.10 19.12
N LYS A 105 -3.37 -9.97 19.65
CA LYS A 105 -4.59 -9.33 19.13
C LYS A 105 -4.18 -8.12 18.33
N ARG A 106 -4.28 -8.24 17.01
CA ARG A 106 -3.92 -7.15 16.10
C ARG A 106 -5.04 -6.94 15.09
N THR A 107 -4.97 -5.83 14.37
CA THR A 107 -5.88 -5.56 13.26
C THR A 107 -5.08 -5.55 11.98
N GLU A 108 -5.37 -6.48 11.10
CA GLU A 108 -4.77 -6.56 9.77
C GLU A 108 -5.42 -5.53 8.86
N VAL A 109 -4.62 -4.89 8.00
CA VAL A 109 -5.13 -3.99 6.97
C VAL A 109 -4.87 -4.59 5.60
N MET A 110 -5.86 -4.51 4.73
CA MET A 110 -5.83 -5.08 3.39
C MET A 110 -6.30 -4.06 2.38
N CYS A 111 -5.89 -4.26 1.13
CA CYS A 111 -6.33 -3.39 0.04
C CYS A 111 -7.84 -3.48 -0.15
N GLY A 112 -8.52 -2.34 -0.17
CA GLY A 112 -9.96 -2.28 -0.31
C GLY A 112 -10.46 -2.78 -1.66
N ARG A 113 -9.59 -2.86 -2.67
CA ARG A 113 -9.98 -3.29 -4.01
C ARG A 113 -9.72 -4.77 -4.26
N CYS A 114 -8.53 -5.28 -3.89
CA CYS A 114 -8.15 -6.65 -4.23
C CYS A 114 -7.94 -7.57 -3.03
N ASN A 115 -8.12 -7.07 -1.82
CA ASN A 115 -7.92 -7.82 -0.58
C ASN A 115 -6.48 -8.27 -0.34
N ALA A 116 -5.50 -7.62 -0.98
CA ALA A 116 -4.11 -7.94 -0.72
C ALA A 116 -3.75 -7.57 0.72
N HIS A 117 -3.00 -8.44 1.39
CA HIS A 117 -2.48 -8.13 2.72
C HIS A 117 -1.47 -7.00 2.62
N LEU A 118 -1.63 -5.96 3.45
CA LEU A 118 -0.74 -4.80 3.45
C LEU A 118 0.12 -4.76 4.71
N GLY A 119 -0.46 -5.00 5.85
CA GLY A 119 0.21 -4.90 7.13
C GLY A 119 -0.80 -4.87 8.26
N HIS A 120 -0.51 -4.05 9.28
CA HIS A 120 -1.35 -3.94 10.47
C HIS A 120 -1.50 -2.50 10.90
N VAL A 121 -2.55 -2.19 11.66
CA VAL A 121 -2.75 -0.87 12.25
C VAL A 121 -2.71 -0.98 13.77
N PHE A 122 -2.08 -0.01 14.41
CA PHE A 122 -1.89 0.05 15.86
C PHE A 122 -2.39 1.40 16.37
N GLU A 123 -2.71 1.47 17.68
CA GLU A 123 -3.26 2.68 18.29
C GLU A 123 -2.19 3.56 18.93
N ASP A 124 -0.95 3.44 18.50
CA ASP A 124 0.19 4.19 19.03
C ASP A 124 0.77 5.17 18.00
N GLY A 125 -0.08 5.76 17.19
CA GLY A 125 0.32 6.71 16.17
C GLY A 125 0.18 8.16 16.60
N PRO A 126 0.57 9.10 15.73
CA PRO A 126 0.51 10.53 16.01
C PRO A 126 -0.90 11.10 15.79
N PRO A 127 -1.17 12.30 16.34
CA PRO A 127 -2.37 13.04 15.96
C PRO A 127 -2.37 13.27 14.43
N PRO A 128 -3.54 13.46 13.80
CA PRO A 128 -4.86 13.57 14.41
C PRO A 128 -5.56 12.26 14.73
N THR A 129 -5.14 11.14 14.11
CA THR A 129 -5.88 9.88 14.26
C THR A 129 -5.45 9.06 15.46
N GLY A 130 -4.21 9.21 15.91
CA GLY A 130 -3.66 8.32 16.92
C GLY A 130 -3.34 6.93 16.41
N LEU A 131 -3.40 6.71 15.09
CA LEU A 131 -3.20 5.41 14.48
C LEU A 131 -1.85 5.33 13.76
N ARG A 132 -1.27 4.14 13.76
CA ARG A 132 -0.05 3.85 13.02
C ARG A 132 -0.32 2.65 12.12
N TYR A 133 -0.41 2.92 10.82
CA TYR A 133 -0.53 1.89 9.80
C TYR A 133 0.88 1.47 9.40
N CYS A 134 1.25 0.26 9.73
CA CYS A 134 2.58 -0.29 9.48
C CYS A 134 2.48 -1.23 8.28
N ILE A 135 3.04 -0.80 7.15
CA ILE A 135 2.76 -1.42 5.85
C ILE A 135 4.06 -1.97 5.24
N ASN A 136 3.97 -3.11 4.56
CA ASN A 136 5.12 -3.68 3.87
C ASN A 136 5.45 -2.86 2.61
N SER A 137 6.71 -2.51 2.42
CA SER A 137 7.13 -1.75 1.24
C SER A 137 6.90 -2.53 -0.05
N VAL A 138 7.07 -3.86 -0.01
CA VAL A 138 6.96 -4.71 -1.19
C VAL A 138 5.59 -4.60 -1.84
N ILE A 139 4.54 -4.38 -1.05
CA ILE A 139 3.17 -4.28 -1.57
C ILE A 139 2.82 -2.88 -2.07
N LEU A 140 3.75 -1.95 -2.00
CA LEU A 140 3.51 -0.55 -2.39
C LEU A 140 4.26 -0.18 -3.67
N ASP A 141 3.58 0.55 -4.55
CA ASP A 141 4.17 1.32 -5.64
C ASP A 141 4.08 2.78 -5.27
N PHE A 142 4.95 3.60 -5.81
CA PHE A 142 4.99 5.02 -5.46
C PHE A 142 5.06 5.88 -6.72
N GLU A 143 4.24 6.95 -6.75
CA GLU A 143 4.29 7.97 -7.81
C GLU A 143 4.56 9.33 -7.18
N LYS A 144 5.59 10.01 -7.66
CA LYS A 144 6.01 11.30 -7.12
C LYS A 144 4.99 12.40 -7.44
N ALA A 145 4.66 13.23 -6.46
CA ALA A 145 3.78 14.38 -6.65
C ALA A 145 4.33 15.39 -7.63
N LYS A 146 5.65 15.44 -7.81
CA LYS A 146 6.26 16.34 -8.76
C LYS A 146 5.72 16.13 -10.17
N GLN A 147 5.47 14.89 -10.56
CA GLN A 147 4.88 14.58 -11.86
C GLN A 147 3.45 15.09 -11.95
N ALA A 148 2.69 14.97 -10.87
CA ALA A 148 1.34 15.46 -10.80
C ALA A 148 1.30 16.99 -10.85
N GLU A 149 2.20 17.67 -10.14
CA GLU A 149 2.30 19.11 -10.16
C GLU A 149 2.63 19.65 -11.54
N ASP A 150 3.56 19.02 -12.22
CA ASP A 150 3.94 19.44 -13.58
C ASP A 150 2.75 19.33 -14.53
N GLY A 151 2.00 18.24 -14.43
CA GLY A 151 0.79 18.06 -15.21
C GLY A 151 -0.27 19.12 -14.89
N PHE A 152 -0.46 19.40 -13.62
CA PHE A 152 -1.42 20.39 -13.15
C PHE A 152 -1.07 21.80 -13.64
N LYS A 153 0.20 22.18 -13.52
CA LYS A 153 0.67 23.49 -13.99
C LYS A 153 0.46 23.66 -15.49
N LYS A 154 0.73 22.62 -16.26
CA LYS A 154 0.51 22.63 -17.70
C LYS A 154 -0.96 22.81 -18.04
N SER A 155 -1.84 22.14 -17.32
CA SER A 155 -3.28 22.23 -17.58
C SER A 155 -3.84 23.60 -17.23
N GLU A 156 -3.21 24.33 -16.32
CA GLU A 156 -3.61 25.69 -15.97
C GLU A 156 -2.96 26.74 -16.87
N GLY A 157 -2.08 26.33 -17.77
CA GLY A 157 -1.38 27.26 -18.63
C GLY A 157 -0.29 28.06 -17.93
N VAL A 158 0.21 27.55 -16.85
CA VAL A 158 1.22 28.20 -16.02
C VAL A 158 2.61 27.66 -16.30
#